data_7a9cc111e364a17562212c9abae311c1
#
_entry.id   7a9cc111e364a17562212c9abae311c1
#
_cell.length_a   1.000
_cell.length_b   1.000
_cell.length_c   1.000
_cell.angle_alpha   90.00
_cell.angle_beta   90.00
_cell.angle_gamma   90.00
#
_symmetry.space_group_name_H-M   'P 1'
#
loop_
_entity.id
_entity.type
_entity.pdbx_description
1 polymer ?
#
loop_
_entity_poly.entity_id
_entity_poly.type
_entity_poly.pdbx_seq_one_letter_code
_entity_poly.pdbx_strand_id
1 'polypeptide(L)'
;MLDSIIFDMDGLLIDTEIISYQLYSALLAPYGFTVSLHDYAEAYSGRTEEKNVTTLLEHYPLPLSREECFARISAMDKEFLAKGVALKPGAKELLPYLKEHGYKIALASSSTADRAYGILDQHGIRGCFDAFVFGPDLPKGRGKPAPDIFLIACQKLGTTPARALVLEDSEAGIQAAHSACIPVLCVPDLHHPAPAYESMTAAILSSLHEVPGWLEAQNAQ
;
A
#
# COMPACT_ATOMS: atom_id res chain seq x y z
N MET A 1 -23.52 -5.42 -8.57
CA MET A 1 -22.55 -4.77 -9.49
C MET A 1 -21.66 -3.84 -8.68
N LEU A 2 -20.36 -3.91 -8.89
CA LEU A 2 -19.38 -3.01 -8.25
C LEU A 2 -19.55 -1.59 -8.78
N ASP A 3 -19.38 -0.59 -7.91
CA ASP A 3 -19.44 0.84 -8.25
C ASP A 3 -18.32 1.67 -7.64
N SER A 4 -17.47 1.05 -6.83
CA SER A 4 -16.43 1.77 -6.09
C SER A 4 -15.16 0.93 -6.01
N ILE A 5 -14.02 1.58 -6.21
CA ILE A 5 -12.69 0.96 -6.10
C ILE A 5 -11.89 1.69 -5.01
N ILE A 6 -11.33 0.94 -4.10
CA ILE A 6 -10.54 1.46 -2.98
C ILE A 6 -9.10 0.98 -3.16
N PHE A 7 -8.19 1.91 -3.35
CA PHE A 7 -6.77 1.65 -3.54
C PHE A 7 -6.02 1.72 -2.20
N ASP A 8 -5.14 0.78 -1.96
CA ASP A 8 -3.96 1.06 -1.16
C ASP A 8 -3.00 1.96 -1.94
N MET A 9 -1.93 2.42 -1.30
CA MET A 9 -0.96 3.33 -1.90
C MET A 9 0.43 2.69 -2.05
N ASP A 10 1.05 2.37 -0.93
CA ASP A 10 2.45 1.96 -0.86
C ASP A 10 2.62 0.51 -1.32
N GLY A 11 3.42 0.27 -2.36
CA GLY A 11 3.58 -1.05 -2.98
C GLY A 11 2.53 -1.40 -4.04
N LEU A 12 1.34 -0.76 -3.99
CA LEU A 12 0.28 -0.98 -4.97
C LEU A 12 0.22 0.09 -6.06
N LEU A 13 0.04 1.35 -5.65
CA LEU A 13 -0.12 2.49 -6.58
C LEU A 13 1.24 3.11 -6.91
N ILE A 14 2.14 3.12 -5.95
CA ILE A 14 3.49 3.71 -6.01
C ILE A 14 4.53 2.69 -5.58
N ASP A 15 5.71 2.76 -6.22
CA ASP A 15 6.83 1.82 -6.02
C ASP A 15 7.71 2.26 -4.82
N THR A 16 7.12 2.24 -3.62
CA THR A 16 7.80 2.67 -2.40
C THR A 16 8.66 1.58 -1.77
N GLU A 17 8.43 0.31 -2.06
CA GLU A 17 9.22 -0.78 -1.50
C GLU A 17 10.67 -0.74 -2.01
N ILE A 18 10.90 -0.40 -3.28
CA ILE A 18 12.24 -0.18 -3.84
C ILE A 18 12.94 1.01 -3.14
N ILE A 19 12.21 2.07 -2.83
CA ILE A 19 12.74 3.22 -2.11
C ILE A 19 13.14 2.82 -0.68
N SER A 20 12.29 2.09 0.00
CA SER A 20 12.56 1.58 1.35
C SER A 20 13.77 0.64 1.37
N TYR A 21 13.91 -0.25 0.38
CA TYR A 21 15.09 -1.08 0.21
C TYR A 21 16.38 -0.24 0.05
N GLN A 22 16.34 0.78 -0.81
CA GLN A 22 17.49 1.67 -1.01
C GLN A 22 17.83 2.46 0.25
N LEU A 23 16.82 2.90 0.99
CA LEU A 23 16.95 3.59 2.27
C LEU A 23 17.64 2.69 3.30
N TYR A 24 17.20 1.45 3.46
CA TYR A 24 17.80 0.51 4.41
C TYR A 24 19.24 0.16 4.01
N SER A 25 19.48 -0.04 2.73
CA SER A 25 20.84 -0.24 2.22
C SER A 25 21.77 0.95 2.56
N ALA A 26 21.26 2.18 2.38
CA ALA A 26 22.02 3.40 2.70
C ALA A 26 22.19 3.60 4.22
N LEU A 27 21.22 3.21 5.04
CA LEU A 27 21.30 3.25 6.50
C LEU A 27 22.34 2.28 7.04
N LEU A 28 22.46 1.09 6.46
CA LEU A 28 23.35 0.01 6.90
C LEU A 28 24.81 0.18 6.44
N ALA A 29 24.99 0.76 5.25
CA ALA A 29 26.31 0.87 4.61
C ALA A 29 27.40 1.54 5.49
N PRO A 30 27.14 2.64 6.24
CA PRO A 30 28.16 3.27 7.11
C PRO A 30 28.66 2.36 8.24
N TYR A 31 27.90 1.33 8.58
CA TYR A 31 28.24 0.36 9.62
C TYR A 31 28.87 -0.93 9.07
N GLY A 32 29.10 -0.99 7.75
CA GLY A 32 29.70 -2.14 7.07
C GLY A 32 28.73 -3.29 6.82
N PHE A 33 27.42 -3.07 6.94
CA PHE A 33 26.39 -4.07 6.64
C PHE A 33 25.78 -3.84 5.27
N THR A 34 25.30 -4.93 4.68
CA THR A 34 24.53 -4.95 3.43
C THR A 34 23.27 -5.78 3.60
N VAL A 35 22.24 -5.42 2.88
CA VAL A 35 21.00 -6.20 2.76
C VAL A 35 20.76 -6.47 1.28
N SER A 36 20.45 -7.70 0.90
CA SER A 36 20.02 -7.99 -0.48
C SER A 36 18.55 -7.62 -0.67
N LEU A 37 18.13 -7.40 -1.93
CA LEU A 37 16.70 -7.15 -2.22
C LEU A 37 15.82 -8.31 -1.77
N HIS A 38 16.32 -9.55 -1.90
CA HIS A 38 15.60 -10.74 -1.45
C HIS A 38 15.43 -10.73 0.08
N ASP A 39 16.51 -10.50 0.85
CA ASP A 39 16.42 -10.46 2.31
C ASP A 39 15.55 -9.30 2.80
N TYR A 40 15.57 -8.17 2.09
CA TYR A 40 14.68 -7.05 2.36
C TYR A 40 13.22 -7.44 2.14
N ALA A 41 12.90 -8.06 1.01
CA ALA A 41 11.53 -8.49 0.68
C ALA A 41 10.97 -9.45 1.75
N GLU A 42 11.75 -10.43 2.18
CA GLU A 42 11.35 -11.44 3.17
C GLU A 42 11.20 -10.86 4.59
N ALA A 43 12.09 -9.94 4.98
CA ALA A 43 12.17 -9.49 6.37
C ALA A 43 11.38 -8.21 6.64
N TYR A 44 11.18 -7.33 5.65
CA TYR A 44 10.72 -5.96 5.87
C TYR A 44 9.53 -5.54 5.01
N SER A 45 9.38 -6.06 3.78
CA SER A 45 8.32 -5.64 2.85
C SER A 45 6.91 -5.92 3.40
N GLY A 46 5.97 -5.00 3.17
CA GLY A 46 4.58 -5.13 3.60
C GLY A 46 4.35 -5.06 5.11
N ARG A 47 5.35 -4.66 5.90
CA ARG A 47 5.28 -4.56 7.36
C ARG A 47 5.25 -3.10 7.82
N THR A 48 4.79 -2.89 9.05
CA THR A 48 4.83 -1.57 9.67
C THR A 48 6.27 -1.15 9.99
N GLU A 49 6.55 0.15 9.91
CA GLU A 49 7.87 0.71 10.26
C GLU A 49 8.31 0.32 11.67
N GLU A 50 7.36 0.25 12.63
CA GLU A 50 7.66 -0.20 13.99
C GLU A 50 8.23 -1.63 14.05
N LYS A 51 7.63 -2.56 13.30
CA LYS A 51 8.14 -3.94 13.19
C LYS A 51 9.48 -3.94 12.48
N ASN A 52 9.61 -3.18 11.41
CA ASN A 52 10.82 -3.11 10.61
C ASN A 52 12.02 -2.60 11.41
N VAL A 53 11.86 -1.53 12.20
CA VAL A 53 12.92 -1.02 13.09
C VAL A 53 13.31 -2.06 14.14
N THR A 54 12.34 -2.78 14.71
CA THR A 54 12.65 -3.85 15.67
C THR A 54 13.47 -4.95 15.00
N THR A 55 13.02 -5.47 13.86
CA THR A 55 13.71 -6.51 13.09
C THR A 55 15.11 -6.05 12.64
N LEU A 56 15.24 -4.78 12.23
CA LEU A 56 16.53 -4.22 11.79
C LEU A 56 17.55 -4.22 12.93
N LEU A 57 17.17 -3.79 14.12
CA LEU A 57 18.05 -3.75 15.30
C LEU A 57 18.36 -5.14 15.86
N GLU A 58 17.49 -6.13 15.61
CA GLU A 58 17.76 -7.54 15.95
C GLU A 58 18.73 -8.19 14.96
N HIS A 59 18.61 -7.88 13.66
CA HIS A 59 19.46 -8.46 12.62
C HIS A 59 20.86 -7.81 12.52
N TYR A 60 20.94 -6.52 12.82
CA TYR A 60 22.18 -5.75 12.69
C TYR A 60 22.54 -5.07 14.01
N PRO A 61 23.75 -5.31 14.56
CA PRO A 61 24.21 -4.67 15.80
C PRO A 61 24.58 -3.20 15.56
N LEU A 62 23.57 -2.37 15.28
CA LEU A 62 23.74 -0.95 15.06
C LEU A 62 23.91 -0.22 16.41
N PRO A 63 24.81 0.75 16.50
CA PRO A 63 24.98 1.59 17.70
C PRO A 63 23.91 2.70 17.73
N LEU A 64 22.64 2.31 17.59
CA LEU A 64 21.47 3.20 17.54
C LEU A 64 20.42 2.72 18.53
N SER A 65 19.82 3.65 19.26
CA SER A 65 18.56 3.35 19.95
C SER A 65 17.43 3.18 18.95
N ARG A 66 16.31 2.62 19.41
CA ARG A 66 15.10 2.49 18.59
C ARG A 66 14.62 3.85 18.08
N GLU A 67 14.62 4.85 18.94
CA GLU A 67 14.20 6.21 18.64
C GLU A 67 15.13 6.88 17.60
N GLU A 68 16.45 6.69 17.75
CA GLU A 68 17.42 7.20 16.77
C GLU A 68 17.26 6.52 15.42
N CYS A 69 17.02 5.20 15.39
CA CYS A 69 16.78 4.45 14.17
C CYS A 69 15.53 4.98 13.45
N PHE A 70 14.42 5.16 14.16
CA PHE A 70 13.19 5.76 13.66
C PHE A 70 13.42 7.14 13.08
N ALA A 71 14.06 8.02 13.83
CA ALA A 71 14.34 9.38 13.39
C ALA A 71 15.18 9.43 12.11
N ARG A 72 16.19 8.56 11.98
CA ARG A 72 17.01 8.45 10.77
C ARG A 72 16.22 7.94 9.57
N ILE A 73 15.47 6.86 9.75
CA ILE A 73 14.61 6.30 8.69
C ILE A 73 13.63 7.36 8.21
N SER A 74 12.92 8.03 9.12
CA SER A 74 11.96 9.08 8.77
C SER A 74 12.59 10.27 8.05
N ALA A 75 13.81 10.67 8.42
CA ALA A 75 14.54 11.73 7.73
C ALA A 75 14.96 11.30 6.32
N MET A 76 15.50 10.09 6.18
CA MET A 76 15.92 9.53 4.90
C MET A 76 14.74 9.29 3.97
N ASP A 77 13.58 8.79 4.46
CA ASP A 77 12.38 8.61 3.67
C ASP A 77 11.96 9.91 2.98
N LYS A 78 11.94 11.02 3.71
CA LYS A 78 11.65 12.34 3.13
C LYS A 78 12.64 12.73 2.03
N GLU A 79 13.92 12.46 2.21
CA GLU A 79 14.95 12.77 1.21
C GLU A 79 14.81 11.89 -0.04
N PHE A 80 14.49 10.61 0.13
CA PHE A 80 14.29 9.68 -0.98
C PHE A 80 13.02 10.01 -1.75
N LEU A 81 11.92 10.26 -1.06
CA LEU A 81 10.65 10.66 -1.70
C LEU A 81 10.75 12.00 -2.43
N ALA A 82 11.56 12.94 -1.93
CA ALA A 82 11.79 14.21 -2.62
C ALA A 82 12.51 14.06 -3.97
N LYS A 83 13.22 12.95 -4.20
CA LYS A 83 13.83 12.62 -5.50
C LYS A 83 12.81 12.07 -6.51
N GLY A 84 11.59 11.80 -6.08
CA GLY A 84 10.51 11.20 -6.83
C GLY A 84 10.38 9.70 -6.57
N VAL A 85 9.15 9.21 -6.61
CA VAL A 85 8.81 7.80 -6.53
C VAL A 85 8.04 7.41 -7.79
N ALA A 86 8.30 6.24 -8.36
CA ALA A 86 7.61 5.80 -9.57
C ALA A 86 6.18 5.33 -9.26
N LEU A 87 5.27 5.47 -10.23
CA LEU A 87 3.99 4.76 -10.20
C LEU A 87 4.22 3.29 -10.55
N LYS A 88 3.44 2.40 -9.95
CA LYS A 88 3.42 0.99 -10.33
C LYS A 88 2.83 0.83 -11.74
N PRO A 89 3.24 -0.23 -12.48
CA PRO A 89 2.74 -0.49 -13.83
C PRO A 89 1.21 -0.58 -13.88
N GLY A 90 0.59 0.19 -14.75
CA GLY A 90 -0.86 0.26 -14.94
C GLY A 90 -1.58 1.30 -14.07
N ALA A 91 -0.93 1.91 -13.07
CA ALA A 91 -1.59 2.88 -12.19
C ALA A 91 -2.08 4.11 -12.95
N LYS A 92 -1.25 4.62 -13.87
CA LYS A 92 -1.56 5.82 -14.65
C LYS A 92 -2.71 5.60 -15.64
N GLU A 93 -2.83 4.41 -16.18
CA GLU A 93 -3.87 4.03 -17.14
C GLU A 93 -5.18 3.64 -16.44
N LEU A 94 -5.08 2.96 -15.30
CA LEU A 94 -6.23 2.45 -14.57
C LEU A 94 -7.11 3.57 -13.99
N LEU A 95 -6.51 4.62 -13.42
CA LEU A 95 -7.28 5.68 -12.78
C LEU A 95 -8.23 6.41 -13.75
N PRO A 96 -7.81 6.87 -14.95
CA PRO A 96 -8.71 7.42 -15.96
C PRO A 96 -9.77 6.40 -16.42
N TYR A 97 -9.36 5.16 -16.68
CA TYR A 97 -10.29 4.09 -17.07
C TYR A 97 -11.45 3.95 -16.07
N LEU A 98 -11.15 3.89 -14.77
CA LEU A 98 -12.17 3.77 -13.75
C LEU A 98 -13.12 4.98 -13.71
N LYS A 99 -12.59 6.20 -13.87
CA LYS A 99 -13.42 7.42 -13.93
C LYS A 99 -14.34 7.42 -15.16
N GLU A 100 -13.84 7.05 -16.32
CA GLU A 100 -14.62 6.96 -17.58
C GLU A 100 -15.75 5.92 -17.48
N HIS A 101 -15.53 4.85 -16.69
CA HIS A 101 -16.55 3.80 -16.45
C HIS A 101 -17.45 4.09 -15.23
N GLY A 102 -17.34 5.30 -14.65
CA GLY A 102 -18.25 5.76 -13.59
C GLY A 102 -17.97 5.20 -12.20
N TYR A 103 -16.81 4.57 -11.98
CA TYR A 103 -16.42 4.12 -10.65
C TYR A 103 -16.06 5.29 -9.74
N LYS A 104 -16.49 5.24 -8.48
CA LYS A 104 -15.97 6.09 -7.43
C LYS A 104 -14.65 5.52 -6.92
N ILE A 105 -13.69 6.39 -6.62
CA ILE A 105 -12.33 5.96 -6.27
C ILE A 105 -11.95 6.53 -4.91
N ALA A 106 -11.50 5.70 -3.98
CA ALA A 106 -10.90 6.13 -2.73
C ALA A 106 -9.45 5.66 -2.61
N LEU A 107 -8.64 6.44 -1.89
CA LEU A 107 -7.35 6.01 -1.37
C LEU A 107 -7.49 5.68 0.12
N ALA A 108 -6.99 4.51 0.53
CA ALA A 108 -7.02 4.02 1.91
C ALA A 108 -5.60 3.54 2.30
N SER A 109 -4.77 4.45 2.80
CA SER A 109 -3.36 4.22 3.07
C SER A 109 -3.03 4.30 4.56
N SER A 110 -2.06 3.49 5.00
CA SER A 110 -1.46 3.58 6.35
C SER A 110 -0.55 4.79 6.53
N SER A 111 -0.19 5.47 5.46
CA SER A 111 0.64 6.68 5.44
C SER A 111 -0.08 7.91 5.99
N THR A 112 0.68 8.97 6.28
CA THR A 112 0.11 10.28 6.63
C THR A 112 -0.48 10.99 5.41
N ALA A 113 -1.47 11.86 5.64
CA ALA A 113 -2.09 12.65 4.57
C ALA A 113 -1.07 13.49 3.79
N ASP A 114 -0.16 14.17 4.50
CA ASP A 114 0.85 15.04 3.86
C ASP A 114 1.78 14.26 2.94
N ARG A 115 2.23 13.05 3.37
CA ARG A 115 3.05 12.16 2.53
C ARG A 115 2.30 11.71 1.30
N ALA A 116 1.08 11.23 1.47
CA ALA A 116 0.25 10.75 0.38
C ALA A 116 -0.07 11.87 -0.62
N TYR A 117 -0.52 13.02 -0.15
CA TYR A 117 -0.83 14.15 -1.04
C TYR A 117 0.40 14.64 -1.80
N GLY A 118 1.56 14.75 -1.15
CA GLY A 118 2.79 15.14 -1.81
C GLY A 118 3.15 14.23 -2.98
N ILE A 119 3.01 12.91 -2.82
CA ILE A 119 3.29 11.93 -3.86
C ILE A 119 2.24 11.99 -4.99
N LEU A 120 0.96 12.02 -4.65
CA LEU A 120 -0.13 12.08 -5.63
C LEU A 120 -0.05 13.37 -6.48
N ASP A 121 0.33 14.49 -5.87
CA ASP A 121 0.49 15.78 -6.55
C ASP A 121 1.70 15.77 -7.50
N GLN A 122 2.81 15.09 -7.15
CA GLN A 122 3.96 14.90 -8.05
C GLN A 122 3.57 14.21 -9.37
N HIS A 123 2.60 13.29 -9.30
CA HIS A 123 2.09 12.57 -10.48
C HIS A 123 0.84 13.19 -11.12
N GLY A 124 0.27 14.23 -10.51
CA GLY A 124 -0.95 14.88 -11.00
C GLY A 124 -2.20 13.98 -10.91
N ILE A 125 -2.20 12.95 -10.06
CA ILE A 125 -3.28 11.96 -9.96
C ILE A 125 -4.20 12.16 -8.76
N ARG A 126 -3.91 13.09 -7.86
CA ARG A 126 -4.74 13.35 -6.68
C ARG A 126 -6.20 13.61 -7.02
N GLY A 127 -6.45 14.35 -8.09
CA GLY A 127 -7.82 14.66 -8.56
C GLY A 127 -8.63 13.47 -9.08
N CYS A 128 -8.01 12.29 -9.24
CA CYS A 128 -8.72 11.08 -9.62
C CYS A 128 -9.51 10.46 -8.45
N PHE A 129 -9.17 10.81 -7.21
CA PHE A 129 -9.77 10.23 -6.01
C PHE A 129 -10.92 11.09 -5.50
N ASP A 130 -12.05 10.42 -5.19
CA ASP A 130 -13.26 11.04 -4.62
C ASP A 130 -13.19 11.07 -3.08
N ALA A 131 -12.39 10.20 -2.46
CA ALA A 131 -12.23 10.13 -1.01
C ALA A 131 -10.84 9.65 -0.59
N PHE A 132 -10.44 10.03 0.63
CA PHE A 132 -9.17 9.67 1.25
C PHE A 132 -9.41 9.21 2.69
N VAL A 133 -8.70 8.14 3.10
CA VAL A 133 -8.65 7.64 4.48
C VAL A 133 -7.21 7.33 4.82
N PHE A 134 -6.70 7.87 5.92
CA PHE A 134 -5.33 7.69 6.35
C PHE A 134 -5.26 6.98 7.69
N GLY A 135 -4.31 6.05 7.85
CA GLY A 135 -4.12 5.27 9.07
C GLY A 135 -3.96 6.12 10.33
N PRO A 136 -3.14 7.20 10.33
CA PRO A 136 -2.99 8.09 11.47
C PRO A 136 -4.26 8.80 11.93
N ASP A 137 -5.28 8.93 11.06
CA ASP A 137 -6.57 9.55 11.40
C ASP A 137 -7.50 8.56 12.12
N LEU A 138 -7.12 7.29 12.19
CA LEU A 138 -7.90 6.25 12.86
C LEU A 138 -7.52 6.14 14.35
N PRO A 139 -8.45 5.71 15.21
CA PRO A 139 -8.11 5.38 16.58
C PRO A 139 -6.99 4.33 16.64
N LYS A 140 -6.15 4.39 17.67
CA LYS A 140 -5.04 3.45 17.87
C LYS A 140 -5.51 2.00 17.79
N GLY A 141 -4.82 1.18 17.01
CA GLY A 141 -5.15 -0.23 16.80
C GLY A 141 -6.27 -0.50 15.79
N ARG A 142 -6.77 0.54 15.08
CA ARG A 142 -7.82 0.42 14.06
C ARG A 142 -7.30 0.53 12.63
N GLY A 143 -6.00 0.62 12.43
CA GLY A 143 -5.35 0.48 11.13
C GLY A 143 -5.28 -0.98 10.68
N LYS A 144 -4.90 -1.23 9.42
CA LYS A 144 -4.70 -2.58 8.86
C LYS A 144 -3.88 -3.45 9.85
N PRO A 145 -4.30 -4.68 10.15
CA PRO A 145 -5.31 -5.52 9.47
C PRO A 145 -6.76 -5.34 9.98
N ALA A 146 -7.07 -4.33 10.80
CA ALA A 146 -8.46 -4.03 11.16
C ALA A 146 -9.22 -3.47 9.95
N PRO A 147 -10.54 -3.75 9.82
CA PRO A 147 -11.32 -3.41 8.64
C PRO A 147 -11.65 -1.92 8.50
N ASP A 148 -11.42 -1.13 9.53
CA ASP A 148 -11.96 0.20 9.71
C ASP A 148 -11.61 1.16 8.56
N ILE A 149 -10.37 1.09 8.06
CA ILE A 149 -9.90 1.98 6.99
C ILE A 149 -10.75 1.82 5.71
N PHE A 150 -11.10 0.59 5.36
CA PHE A 150 -11.91 0.28 4.18
C PHE A 150 -13.40 0.55 4.41
N LEU A 151 -13.91 0.27 5.62
CA LEU A 151 -15.30 0.60 5.97
C LEU A 151 -15.54 2.11 5.95
N ILE A 152 -14.60 2.91 6.44
CA ILE A 152 -14.66 4.37 6.37
C ILE A 152 -14.56 4.85 4.92
N ALA A 153 -13.73 4.22 4.09
CA ALA A 153 -13.67 4.53 2.66
C ALA A 153 -15.01 4.28 1.97
N CYS A 154 -15.67 3.15 2.24
CA CYS A 154 -17.03 2.88 1.75
C CYS A 154 -18.02 3.96 2.21
N GLN A 155 -17.97 4.34 3.48
CA GLN A 155 -18.84 5.40 4.02
C GLN A 155 -18.63 6.74 3.29
N LYS A 156 -17.38 7.15 3.09
CA LYS A 156 -17.03 8.40 2.39
C LYS A 156 -17.46 8.39 0.92
N LEU A 157 -17.38 7.23 0.25
CA LEU A 157 -17.85 7.06 -1.13
C LEU A 157 -19.38 6.93 -1.25
N GLY A 158 -20.08 6.73 -0.13
CA GLY A 158 -21.53 6.46 -0.14
C GLY A 158 -21.86 5.13 -0.81
N THR A 159 -21.03 4.11 -0.58
CA THR A 159 -21.20 2.74 -1.09
C THR A 159 -21.27 1.73 0.06
N THR A 160 -21.49 0.47 -0.28
CA THR A 160 -21.49 -0.65 0.69
C THR A 160 -20.33 -1.61 0.40
N PRO A 161 -19.86 -2.39 1.39
CA PRO A 161 -18.84 -3.41 1.19
C PRO A 161 -19.09 -4.33 -0.02
N ALA A 162 -20.33 -4.77 -0.21
CA ALA A 162 -20.68 -5.65 -1.33
C ALA A 162 -20.62 -5.00 -2.72
N ARG A 163 -20.49 -3.68 -2.80
CA ARG A 163 -20.39 -2.90 -4.05
C ARG A 163 -19.01 -2.26 -4.23
N ALA A 164 -18.12 -2.46 -3.29
CA ALA A 164 -16.74 -1.99 -3.35
C ALA A 164 -15.80 -3.13 -3.73
N LEU A 165 -14.63 -2.77 -4.28
CA LEU A 165 -13.50 -3.65 -4.53
C LEU A 165 -12.25 -2.97 -3.96
N VAL A 166 -11.45 -3.71 -3.21
CA VAL A 166 -10.15 -3.25 -2.73
C VAL A 166 -9.05 -3.73 -3.68
N LEU A 167 -8.09 -2.88 -3.97
CA LEU A 167 -6.82 -3.22 -4.61
C LEU A 167 -5.71 -3.08 -3.56
N GLU A 168 -4.91 -4.13 -3.38
CA GLU A 168 -3.93 -4.25 -2.30
C GLU A 168 -2.71 -5.08 -2.74
N ASP A 169 -1.58 -4.89 -2.07
CA ASP A 169 -0.35 -5.66 -2.27
C ASP A 169 0.05 -6.48 -1.05
N SER A 170 -0.44 -6.10 0.15
CA SER A 170 0.03 -6.59 1.45
C SER A 170 -0.93 -7.56 2.13
N GLU A 171 -0.39 -8.48 2.93
CA GLU A 171 -1.18 -9.41 3.76
C GLU A 171 -2.07 -8.69 4.76
N ALA A 172 -1.56 -7.61 5.36
CA ALA A 172 -2.32 -6.81 6.33
C ALA A 172 -3.54 -6.14 5.68
N GLY A 173 -3.40 -5.65 4.44
CA GLY A 173 -4.48 -5.06 3.70
C GLY A 173 -5.48 -6.10 3.18
N ILE A 174 -5.01 -7.25 2.69
CA ILE A 174 -5.87 -8.39 2.31
C ILE A 174 -6.74 -8.79 3.51
N GLN A 175 -6.13 -8.98 4.68
CA GLN A 175 -6.85 -9.32 5.90
C GLN A 175 -7.88 -8.25 6.29
N ALA A 176 -7.53 -6.96 6.15
CA ALA A 176 -8.43 -5.85 6.46
C ALA A 176 -9.65 -5.83 5.52
N ALA A 177 -9.45 -6.01 4.21
CA ALA A 177 -10.51 -6.07 3.22
C ALA A 177 -11.43 -7.28 3.45
N HIS A 178 -10.85 -8.46 3.69
CA HIS A 178 -11.60 -9.68 4.02
C HIS A 178 -12.43 -9.49 5.30
N SER A 179 -11.86 -8.89 6.35
CA SER A 179 -12.57 -8.59 7.60
C SER A 179 -13.68 -7.55 7.42
N ALA A 180 -13.56 -6.66 6.42
CA ALA A 180 -14.59 -5.70 6.02
C ALA A 180 -15.69 -6.34 5.13
N CYS A 181 -15.57 -7.61 4.77
CA CYS A 181 -16.42 -8.29 3.77
C CYS A 181 -16.41 -7.57 2.40
N ILE A 182 -15.26 -7.03 2.00
CA ILE A 182 -15.04 -6.40 0.69
C ILE A 182 -14.17 -7.34 -0.14
N PRO A 183 -14.55 -7.69 -1.38
CA PRO A 183 -13.68 -8.43 -2.27
C PRO A 183 -12.37 -7.66 -2.51
N VAL A 184 -11.25 -8.38 -2.57
CA VAL A 184 -9.92 -7.79 -2.75
C VAL A 184 -9.17 -8.45 -3.89
N LEU A 185 -8.60 -7.65 -4.79
CA LEU A 185 -7.59 -8.08 -5.74
C LEU A 185 -6.22 -7.79 -5.14
N CYS A 186 -5.37 -8.80 -5.10
CA CYS A 186 -3.98 -8.63 -4.72
C CYS A 186 -3.12 -8.41 -5.95
N VAL A 187 -2.30 -7.36 -5.93
CA VAL A 187 -1.22 -7.13 -6.90
C VAL A 187 0.08 -7.09 -6.09
N PRO A 188 0.74 -8.24 -5.88
CA PRO A 188 1.92 -8.33 -5.02
C PRO A 188 3.05 -7.41 -5.49
N ASP A 189 3.74 -6.78 -4.56
CA ASP A 189 4.98 -6.04 -4.83
C ASP A 189 6.19 -6.97 -4.71
N LEU A 190 7.08 -6.77 -3.74
CA LEU A 190 8.28 -7.59 -3.57
C LEU A 190 8.00 -8.92 -2.85
N HIS A 191 6.92 -9.02 -2.10
CA HIS A 191 6.53 -10.21 -1.36
C HIS A 191 5.20 -10.77 -1.85
N HIS A 192 5.18 -12.06 -2.22
CA HIS A 192 3.95 -12.76 -2.57
C HIS A 192 3.21 -13.19 -1.29
N PRO A 193 1.88 -12.96 -1.17
CA PRO A 193 1.15 -13.32 0.04
C PRO A 193 1.21 -14.82 0.31
N ALA A 194 1.25 -15.20 1.59
CA ALA A 194 1.20 -16.59 1.99
C ALA A 194 -0.16 -17.24 1.63
N PRO A 195 -0.23 -18.57 1.42
CA PRO A 195 -1.43 -19.27 0.98
C PRO A 195 -2.70 -18.98 1.81
N ALA A 196 -2.53 -18.68 3.10
CA ALA A 196 -3.66 -18.30 3.96
C ALA A 196 -4.31 -16.99 3.52
N TYR A 197 -3.53 -16.01 3.05
CA TYR A 197 -4.02 -14.72 2.56
C TYR A 197 -4.46 -14.79 1.10
N GLU A 198 -3.80 -15.63 0.27
CA GLU A 198 -4.27 -15.89 -1.10
C GLU A 198 -5.73 -16.33 -1.11
N SER A 199 -6.11 -17.24 -0.19
CA SER A 199 -7.49 -17.75 -0.07
C SER A 199 -8.53 -16.68 0.30
N MET A 200 -8.11 -15.50 0.76
CA MET A 200 -8.97 -14.37 1.08
C MET A 200 -9.16 -13.42 -0.11
N THR A 201 -8.41 -13.59 -1.21
CA THR A 201 -8.48 -12.72 -2.37
C THR A 201 -9.48 -13.22 -3.40
N ALA A 202 -10.09 -12.29 -4.15
CA ALA A 202 -10.91 -12.63 -5.32
C ALA A 202 -10.04 -13.06 -6.51
N ALA A 203 -8.83 -12.49 -6.63
CA ALA A 203 -7.79 -12.90 -7.55
C ALA A 203 -6.44 -12.28 -7.13
N ILE A 204 -5.36 -12.87 -7.63
CA ILE A 204 -4.00 -12.31 -7.59
C ILE A 204 -3.64 -11.96 -9.03
N LEU A 205 -3.25 -10.72 -9.26
CA LEU A 205 -2.88 -10.17 -10.56
C LEU A 205 -1.39 -9.83 -10.57
N SER A 206 -0.78 -9.83 -11.74
CA SER A 206 0.65 -9.49 -11.87
C SER A 206 0.88 -7.98 -11.97
N SER A 207 -0.15 -7.20 -12.34
CA SER A 207 -0.08 -5.74 -12.40
C SER A 207 -1.47 -5.11 -12.42
N LEU A 208 -1.53 -3.79 -12.18
CA LEU A 208 -2.77 -3.01 -12.28
C LEU A 208 -3.33 -2.96 -13.71
N HIS A 209 -2.55 -3.28 -14.73
CA HIS A 209 -3.03 -3.40 -16.13
C HIS A 209 -4.12 -4.46 -16.31
N GLU A 210 -4.16 -5.48 -15.43
CA GLU A 210 -5.12 -6.58 -15.55
C GLU A 210 -6.49 -6.27 -14.90
N VAL A 211 -6.57 -5.22 -14.07
CA VAL A 211 -7.79 -4.86 -13.34
C VAL A 211 -8.98 -4.57 -14.27
N PRO A 212 -8.84 -3.82 -15.39
CA PRO A 212 -9.93 -3.60 -16.33
C PRO A 212 -10.55 -4.89 -16.84
N GLY A 213 -9.73 -5.83 -17.32
CA GLY A 213 -10.20 -7.12 -17.84
C GLY A 213 -10.91 -7.96 -16.77
N TRP A 214 -10.43 -7.92 -15.52
CA TRP A 214 -11.12 -8.58 -14.42
C TRP A 214 -12.50 -7.96 -14.14
N LEU A 215 -12.58 -6.62 -14.10
CA LEU A 215 -13.86 -5.92 -13.91
C LEU A 215 -14.88 -6.22 -15.03
N GLU A 216 -14.43 -6.23 -16.28
CA GLU A 216 -15.27 -6.56 -17.44
C GLU A 216 -15.84 -7.99 -17.34
N ALA A 217 -15.00 -8.97 -16.93
CA ALA A 217 -15.41 -10.35 -16.75
C ALA A 217 -16.47 -10.51 -15.61
N GLN A 218 -16.37 -9.70 -14.53
CA GLN A 218 -17.40 -9.70 -13.47
C GLN A 218 -18.73 -9.09 -13.92
N ASN A 219 -18.69 -8.07 -14.78
CA ASN A 219 -19.89 -7.41 -15.27
C ASN A 219 -20.62 -8.20 -16.37
N ALA A 220 -19.96 -9.19 -16.97
CA ALA A 220 -20.54 -10.06 -18.01
C ALA A 220 -21.31 -11.27 -17.45
N GLN A 221 -21.24 -11.52 -16.15
CA GLN A 221 -21.94 -12.59 -15.43
C GLN A 221 -23.27 -12.09 -14.85
#